data_9d7a90c27c3732cf767fafd9ba2be163
#
_entry.id   9d7a90c27c3732cf767fafd9ba2be163
#
_cell.length_a   1.000
_cell.length_b   1.000
_cell.length_c   1.000
_cell.angle_alpha   90.00
_cell.angle_beta   90.00
_cell.angle_gamma   90.00
#
_symmetry.space_group_name_H-M   'P 1'
#
loop_
_entity.id
_entity.type
_entity.pdbx_description
1 polymer ?
#
loop_
_entity_poly.entity_id
_entity_poly.type
_entity_poly.pdbx_seq_one_letter_code
_entity_poly.pdbx_strand_id
1 'polypeptide(L)' 'MDTLLTVEQAAELLGTSERFVRRLIAERRITYVKLGRHVRIAEPDLINFVATGRIQAGGRMGA' A
#
# COMPACT_ATOMS: atom_id res chain seq x y z
N MET A 1 14.74 -4.36 -11.79
CA MET A 1 14.37 -3.45 -10.71
C MET A 1 12.85 -3.31 -10.65
N ASP A 2 12.30 -3.31 -9.46
CA ASP A 2 10.86 -3.17 -9.32
C ASP A 2 10.36 -1.78 -9.67
N THR A 3 9.14 -1.70 -10.14
CA THR A 3 8.51 -0.42 -10.42
C THR A 3 8.27 0.31 -9.11
N LEU A 4 8.66 1.58 -9.07
CA LEU A 4 8.44 2.40 -7.90
C LEU A 4 7.26 3.32 -8.17
N LEU A 5 6.27 3.28 -7.32
CA LEU A 5 5.05 4.04 -7.48
C LEU A 5 5.08 5.29 -6.60
N THR A 6 4.52 6.38 -7.09
CA THR A 6 4.35 7.56 -6.27
C THR A 6 3.18 7.31 -5.33
N VAL A 7 3.04 8.15 -4.31
CA VAL A 7 1.90 8.07 -3.41
C VAL A 7 0.60 8.18 -4.20
N GLU A 8 0.58 9.08 -5.20
CA GLU A 8 -0.60 9.27 -6.01
C GLU A 8 -0.95 8.03 -6.81
N GLN A 9 0.06 7.41 -7.43
CA GLN A 9 -0.15 6.19 -8.21
C GLN A 9 -0.60 5.04 -7.33
N ALA A 10 -0.01 4.92 -6.15
CA ALA A 10 -0.39 3.86 -5.21
C ALA A 10 -1.84 4.04 -4.77
N ALA A 11 -2.24 5.28 -4.48
CA ALA A 11 -3.61 5.57 -4.07
C ALA A 11 -4.59 5.19 -5.17
N GLU A 12 -4.23 5.49 -6.42
CA GLU A 12 -5.08 5.18 -7.55
C GLU A 12 -5.25 3.68 -7.71
N LEU A 13 -4.16 2.93 -7.60
CA LEU A 13 -4.23 1.48 -7.72
C LEU A 13 -5.02 0.85 -6.58
N LEU A 14 -4.96 1.44 -5.39
CA LEU A 14 -5.71 0.94 -4.25
C LEU A 14 -7.16 1.40 -4.26
N GLY A 15 -7.49 2.36 -5.11
CA GLY A 15 -8.83 2.93 -5.13
C GLY A 15 -9.11 3.76 -3.89
N THR A 16 -8.08 4.41 -3.34
CA THR A 16 -8.22 5.21 -2.13
C THR A 16 -7.67 6.61 -2.37
N SER A 17 -7.58 7.41 -1.33
CA SER A 17 -7.04 8.75 -1.44
C SER A 17 -5.56 8.77 -1.11
N GLU A 18 -4.86 9.81 -1.57
CA GLU A 18 -3.47 10.01 -1.22
C GLU A 18 -3.31 10.18 0.28
N ARG A 19 -4.30 10.79 0.92
CA ARG A 19 -4.27 10.98 2.37
C ARG A 19 -4.20 9.63 3.08
N PHE A 20 -4.96 8.66 2.58
CA PHE A 20 -4.96 7.33 3.17
C PHE A 20 -3.58 6.69 3.04
N VAL A 21 -2.97 6.78 1.85
CA VAL A 21 -1.65 6.21 1.62
C VAL A 21 -0.61 6.90 2.49
N ARG A 22 -0.68 8.24 2.60
CA ARG A 22 0.25 8.96 3.45
C ARG A 22 0.13 8.55 4.90
N ARG A 23 -1.08 8.25 5.35
CA ARG A 23 -1.31 7.79 6.70
C ARG A 23 -0.66 6.42 6.91
N LEU A 24 -0.79 5.53 5.92
CA LEU A 24 -0.17 4.21 6.02
C LEU A 24 1.34 4.34 6.17
N ILE A 25 1.94 5.27 5.44
CA ILE A 25 3.37 5.50 5.51
C ILE A 25 3.75 6.08 6.86
N ALA A 26 3.00 7.06 7.33
CA ALA A 26 3.28 7.72 8.60
C ALA A 26 3.17 6.75 9.77
N GLU A 27 2.23 5.81 9.68
CA GLU A 27 2.03 4.82 10.72
C GLU A 27 2.87 3.57 10.51
N ARG A 28 3.70 3.58 9.49
CA ARG A 28 4.56 2.46 9.17
C ARG A 28 3.80 1.17 8.95
N ARG A 29 2.67 1.27 8.30
CA ARG A 29 1.83 0.12 8.03
C ARG A 29 2.04 -0.45 6.62
N ILE A 30 2.84 0.21 5.82
CA ILE A 30 3.18 -0.26 4.50
C ILE A 30 4.68 0.01 4.28
N THR A 31 5.36 -0.90 3.64
CA THR A 31 6.77 -0.73 3.34
C THR A 31 6.93 0.31 2.24
N TYR A 32 7.85 1.21 2.39
CA TYR A 32 8.07 2.25 1.41
C TYR A 32 9.56 2.55 1.26
N VAL A 33 9.91 3.25 0.18
CA VAL A 33 11.28 3.63 -0.12
C VAL A 33 11.37 5.15 -0.07
N LYS A 34 12.39 5.66 0.59
CA LYS A 34 12.60 7.09 0.64
C LYS A 34 13.84 7.43 -0.17
N LEU A 35 13.63 8.22 -1.24
CA LEU A 35 14.71 8.63 -2.12
C LEU A 35 14.95 10.12 -1.88
N GLY A 36 15.83 10.43 -0.93
CA GLY A 36 16.00 11.82 -0.52
C GLY A 36 14.71 12.31 0.11
N ARG A 37 14.05 13.26 -0.52
CA ARG A 37 12.78 13.76 -0.02
C ARG A 37 11.61 13.14 -0.76
N HIS A 38 11.86 12.22 -1.69
CA HIS A 38 10.79 11.60 -2.45
C HIS A 38 10.42 10.27 -1.82
N VAL A 39 9.13 10.02 -1.68
CA VAL A 39 8.63 8.76 -1.14
C VAL A 39 8.05 7.94 -2.28
N ARG A 40 8.40 6.67 -2.31
CA ARG A 40 7.90 5.75 -3.34
C ARG A 40 7.51 4.44 -2.69
N ILE A 41 6.64 3.70 -3.34
CA ILE A 41 6.23 2.38 -2.88
C ILE A 41 6.54 1.41 -4.00
N ALA A 42 7.35 0.41 -3.71
CA ALA A 42 7.66 -0.60 -4.71
C ALA A 42 6.42 -1.42 -4.98
N GLU A 43 6.17 -1.73 -6.22
CA GLU A 43 4.97 -2.46 -6.60
C GLU A 43 4.77 -3.75 -5.81
N PRO A 44 5.79 -4.59 -5.60
CA PRO A 44 5.61 -5.80 -4.80
C PRO A 44 5.15 -5.52 -3.38
N ASP A 45 5.59 -4.40 -2.80
CA ASP A 45 5.19 -4.05 -1.44
C ASP A 45 3.72 -3.65 -1.41
N LEU A 46 3.24 -2.98 -2.46
CA LEU A 46 1.85 -2.62 -2.56
C LEU A 46 0.99 -3.86 -2.70
N ILE A 47 1.43 -4.80 -3.55
CA ILE A 47 0.73 -6.06 -3.75
C ILE A 47 0.65 -6.83 -2.43
N ASN A 48 1.76 -6.85 -1.69
CA ASN A 48 1.81 -7.54 -0.42
C ASN A 48 0.86 -6.91 0.59
N PHE A 49 0.78 -5.58 0.61
CA PHE A 49 -0.13 -4.89 1.51
C PHE A 49 -1.57 -5.28 1.21
N VAL A 50 -1.93 -5.31 -0.07
CA VAL A 50 -3.28 -5.71 -0.47
C VAL A 50 -3.56 -7.14 -0.05
N ALA A 51 -2.58 -8.02 -0.23
CA ALA A 51 -2.76 -9.43 0.13
C ALA A 51 -3.01 -9.60 1.62
N THR A 52 -2.33 -8.82 2.46
CA THR A 52 -2.52 -8.95 3.90
C THR A 52 -3.86 -8.40 4.36
N GLY A 53 -4.51 -7.57 3.53
CA GLY A 53 -5.81 -7.03 3.87
C GLY A 53 -6.97 -7.85 3.34
N ARG A 54 -6.67 -8.97 2.70
CA ARG A 54 -7.73 -9.78 2.15
C ARG A 54 -8.56 -10.45 3.23
N ILE A 55 -9.86 -10.41 3.02
CA ILE A 55 -10.78 -11.12 3.88
C ILE A 55 -11.41 -12.19 3.02
N GLN A 56 -11.24 -13.45 3.43
CA GLN A 56 -11.67 -14.56 2.63
C GLN A 56 -13.18 -14.68 2.61
N ALA A 57 -13.73 -14.66 1.41
CA ALA A 57 -15.18 -14.77 1.25
C ALA A 57 -15.63 -16.17 1.62
N GLY A 58 -16.75 -16.27 2.28
CA GLY A 58 -17.27 -17.56 2.67
C GLY A 58 -16.56 -18.22 3.82
N GLY A 59 -15.58 -17.58 4.32
CA GLY A 59 -14.85 -18.12 5.44
C GLY A 59 -15.65 -17.90 6.69
N ARG A 60 -15.30 -18.50 7.75
CA ARG A 60 -15.95 -18.38 8.84
C ARG A 60 -15.74 -17.21 9.38
N MET A 61 -15.93 -16.42 9.14
CA MET A 61 -15.94 -15.29 9.49
C MET A 61 -15.80 -15.10 10.68
N GLY A 62 -15.21 -14.91 10.91
CA GLY A 62 -15.15 -14.65 12.07
C GLY A 62 -15.88 -15.05 12.69
N ALA A 63 -16.06 -15.44 12.19
CA ALA A 63 -16.84 -15.84 12.72
C ALA A 63 -16.45 -15.51 13.22
#